data_d3879688f34f7fbfc30660709fb7f8da
#
_entry.id   d3879688f34f7fbfc30660709fb7f8da
#
_cell.length_a   1.000
_cell.length_b   1.000
_cell.length_c   1.000
_cell.angle_alpha   90.00
_cell.angle_beta   90.00
_cell.angle_gamma   90.00
#
_symmetry.space_group_name_H-M   'P 1'
#
loop_
_entity.id
_entity.type
_entity.pdbx_description
1 polymer ?
#
loop_
_entity_poly.entity_id
_entity_poly.type
_entity_poly.pdbx_seq_one_letter_code
_entity_poly.pdbx_strand_id
1 'polypeptide(L)'
;MKKYLLIGVSAFVLGAGSMAYVSQHAMAAAQPRAKTYRMLGLFGDVLDTVEHQYVTEVDDTKLIHAALDGMLTSLDPHSGYLDPENFDDMRDQTRGEYGGLGLEVTTEDGVVKVISPMDDTPAAKAGVKAGDYITAVNGDSVLGLSVNEAVKQMRGKPGETVTLTIARDKSDPFDVKIVREVIKTKTATAHMEGEYGVLRISGFNEKTTDEAEAAFAKIKAQDPKMKGLILDLRNNPGGLLDQAVSISDLFLENGEIVSQRGRDPRDVERYNARPGDMTGGLPIVVLINSGTASAAEIVAGALQDRKRAELVGLTSFGKGSVQTVIPLRGGMDGALKLTTARYYTPSGRSIQKTGIQPDLEVAETRDEAQAIANRAYQFSEASFKNALNADEGKARVGAHEPAEAPPESFDIKKDFQMTRAEDVLKNGSVALTPKLPKPTARLAEVIAKAKVAEAAKPVSK
;
A
#
# COMPACT_ATOMS: atom_id res chain seq x y z
N MET A 1 -15.11 -76.00 22.96
CA MET A 1 -15.98 -74.86 23.34
C MET A 1 -15.26 -73.72 24.08
N LYS A 2 -14.28 -73.94 24.96
CA LYS A 2 -13.58 -72.83 25.68
C LYS A 2 -12.72 -71.89 24.82
N LYS A 3 -12.18 -72.33 23.65
CA LYS A 3 -11.36 -71.46 22.76
C LYS A 3 -12.20 -70.45 21.98
N TYR A 4 -13.42 -70.76 21.62
CA TYR A 4 -14.30 -69.85 20.87
C TYR A 4 -14.94 -68.78 21.76
N LEU A 5 -15.10 -69.08 23.07
CA LEU A 5 -15.60 -68.10 24.05
C LEU A 5 -14.59 -66.98 24.29
N LEU A 6 -13.27 -67.30 24.34
CA LEU A 6 -12.21 -66.31 24.56
C LEU A 6 -12.05 -65.37 23.32
N ILE A 7 -12.23 -65.86 22.08
CA ILE A 7 -12.16 -65.05 20.86
C ILE A 7 -13.36 -64.09 20.79
N GLY A 8 -14.55 -64.56 21.16
CA GLY A 8 -15.76 -63.70 21.18
C GLY A 8 -15.67 -62.54 22.19
N VAL A 9 -15.13 -62.80 23.39
CA VAL A 9 -14.98 -61.76 24.44
C VAL A 9 -13.92 -60.73 24.04
N SER A 10 -12.77 -61.17 23.42
CA SER A 10 -11.74 -60.25 22.95
C SER A 10 -12.22 -59.38 21.79
N ALA A 11 -12.99 -59.89 20.87
CA ALA A 11 -13.56 -59.11 19.76
C ALA A 11 -14.61 -58.10 20.27
N PHE A 12 -15.40 -58.42 21.27
CA PHE A 12 -16.40 -57.52 21.85
C PHE A 12 -15.73 -56.37 22.65
N VAL A 13 -14.68 -56.65 23.43
CA VAL A 13 -13.92 -55.63 24.17
C VAL A 13 -13.17 -54.70 23.22
N LEU A 14 -12.58 -55.17 22.11
CA LEU A 14 -11.95 -54.35 21.08
C LEU A 14 -12.98 -53.50 20.32
N GLY A 15 -14.15 -54.05 19.99
CA GLY A 15 -15.23 -53.33 19.31
C GLY A 15 -15.84 -52.24 20.21
N ALA A 16 -16.06 -52.54 21.51
CA ALA A 16 -16.56 -51.56 22.47
C ALA A 16 -15.54 -50.42 22.78
N GLY A 17 -14.25 -50.77 22.85
CA GLY A 17 -13.15 -49.80 22.99
C GLY A 17 -13.00 -48.87 21.79
N SER A 18 -13.10 -49.39 20.59
CA SER A 18 -13.05 -48.57 19.36
C SER A 18 -14.29 -47.67 19.20
N MET A 19 -15.48 -48.14 19.56
CA MET A 19 -16.70 -47.31 19.56
C MET A 19 -16.64 -46.22 20.60
N ALA A 20 -16.15 -46.49 21.79
CA ALA A 20 -15.98 -45.48 22.87
C ALA A 20 -14.94 -44.42 22.46
N TYR A 21 -13.83 -44.83 21.83
CA TYR A 21 -12.81 -43.91 21.35
C TYR A 21 -13.32 -43.00 20.22
N VAL A 22 -14.02 -43.53 19.21
CA VAL A 22 -14.65 -42.76 18.13
C VAL A 22 -15.73 -41.82 18.67
N SER A 23 -16.56 -42.28 19.63
CA SER A 23 -17.59 -41.41 20.20
C SER A 23 -17.00 -40.29 21.07
N GLN A 24 -15.95 -40.54 21.82
CA GLN A 24 -15.28 -39.48 22.59
C GLN A 24 -14.63 -38.44 21.70
N HIS A 25 -13.98 -38.83 20.59
CA HIS A 25 -13.41 -37.89 19.65
C HIS A 25 -14.45 -37.12 18.86
N ALA A 26 -15.56 -37.75 18.49
CA ALA A 26 -16.70 -37.08 17.88
C ALA A 26 -17.39 -36.08 18.84
N MET A 27 -17.54 -36.42 20.10
CA MET A 27 -18.07 -35.51 21.12
C MET A 27 -17.12 -34.35 21.42
N ALA A 28 -15.81 -34.58 21.48
CA ALA A 28 -14.82 -33.54 21.70
C ALA A 28 -14.77 -32.54 20.54
N ALA A 29 -14.99 -32.99 19.30
CA ALA A 29 -15.09 -32.14 18.11
C ALA A 29 -16.44 -31.41 18.00
N ALA A 30 -17.52 -31.90 18.60
CA ALA A 30 -18.84 -31.28 18.54
C ALA A 30 -19.07 -30.17 19.59
N GLN A 31 -18.39 -30.24 20.73
CA GLN A 31 -18.56 -29.23 21.81
C GLN A 31 -18.17 -27.79 21.39
N PRO A 32 -17.07 -27.53 20.68
CA PRO A 32 -16.72 -26.17 20.25
C PRO A 32 -17.81 -25.57 19.33
N ARG A 33 -18.35 -26.39 18.43
CA ARG A 33 -19.42 -25.94 17.49
C ARG A 33 -20.72 -25.62 18.22
N ALA A 34 -21.12 -26.43 19.19
CA ALA A 34 -22.35 -26.17 19.97
C ALA A 34 -22.26 -24.85 20.75
N LYS A 35 -21.09 -24.52 21.32
CA LYS A 35 -20.86 -23.23 21.99
C LYS A 35 -20.92 -22.07 20.96
N THR A 36 -20.35 -22.21 19.79
CA THR A 36 -20.38 -21.19 18.73
C THR A 36 -21.80 -20.92 18.26
N TYR A 37 -22.61 -21.96 18.00
CA TYR A 37 -24.00 -21.78 17.61
C TYR A 37 -24.85 -21.11 18.69
N ARG A 38 -24.60 -21.42 19.98
CA ARG A 38 -25.27 -20.72 21.08
C ARG A 38 -24.90 -19.24 21.14
N MET A 39 -23.65 -18.88 20.84
CA MET A 39 -23.21 -17.46 20.79
C MET A 39 -23.84 -16.74 19.59
N LEU A 40 -23.98 -17.41 18.43
CA LEU A 40 -24.69 -16.85 17.28
C LEU A 40 -26.18 -16.64 17.59
N GLY A 41 -26.82 -17.56 18.32
CA GLY A 41 -28.18 -17.34 18.84
C GLY A 41 -28.27 -16.11 19.73
N LEU A 42 -27.37 -15.97 20.72
CA LEU A 42 -27.30 -14.78 21.56
C LEU A 42 -27.12 -13.49 20.75
N PHE A 43 -26.30 -13.52 19.72
CA PHE A 43 -26.11 -12.37 18.81
C PHE A 43 -27.44 -11.99 18.12
N GLY A 44 -28.19 -12.97 17.62
CA GLY A 44 -29.51 -12.74 17.03
C GLY A 44 -30.51 -12.16 18.03
N ASP A 45 -30.57 -12.71 19.25
CA ASP A 45 -31.46 -12.21 20.32
C ASP A 45 -31.14 -10.74 20.69
N VAL A 46 -29.86 -10.38 20.73
CA VAL A 46 -29.43 -9.00 21.00
C VAL A 46 -29.81 -8.07 19.85
N LEU A 47 -29.61 -8.48 18.58
CA LEU A 47 -29.98 -7.71 17.40
C LEU A 47 -31.49 -7.42 17.40
N ASP A 48 -32.33 -8.45 17.59
CA ASP A 48 -33.78 -8.33 17.69
C ASP A 48 -34.21 -7.38 18.83
N THR A 49 -33.56 -7.47 19.98
CA THR A 49 -33.82 -6.58 21.13
C THR A 49 -33.48 -5.13 20.77
N VAL A 50 -32.36 -4.88 20.11
CA VAL A 50 -31.95 -3.53 19.68
C VAL A 50 -32.94 -2.96 18.67
N GLU A 51 -33.33 -3.75 17.66
CA GLU A 51 -34.30 -3.35 16.65
C GLU A 51 -35.64 -2.90 17.28
N HIS A 52 -36.14 -3.66 18.27
CA HIS A 52 -37.44 -3.39 18.85
C HIS A 52 -37.44 -2.40 20.03
N GLN A 53 -36.33 -2.20 20.71
CA GLN A 53 -36.29 -1.45 21.98
C GLN A 53 -35.39 -0.23 21.95
N TYR A 54 -34.59 0.00 20.90
CA TYR A 54 -33.75 1.18 20.83
C TYR A 54 -34.62 2.45 20.65
N VAL A 55 -34.15 3.58 21.17
CA VAL A 55 -34.91 4.84 21.26
C VAL A 55 -35.31 5.43 19.90
N THR A 56 -34.60 5.08 18.82
CA THR A 56 -34.90 5.48 17.45
C THR A 56 -34.81 4.26 16.53
N GLU A 57 -35.47 4.32 15.35
CA GLU A 57 -35.31 3.28 14.34
C GLU A 57 -33.86 3.07 13.96
N VAL A 58 -33.46 1.80 13.81
CA VAL A 58 -32.12 1.39 13.45
C VAL A 58 -32.14 0.63 12.12
N ASP A 59 -31.00 0.67 11.44
CA ASP A 59 -30.77 -0.04 10.19
C ASP A 59 -29.99 -1.34 10.52
N ASP A 60 -30.61 -2.48 10.39
CA ASP A 60 -30.02 -3.79 10.67
C ASP A 60 -28.76 -4.04 9.87
N THR A 61 -28.73 -3.61 8.60
CA THR A 61 -27.56 -3.76 7.74
C THR A 61 -26.37 -3.03 8.33
N LYS A 62 -26.59 -1.80 8.81
CA LYS A 62 -25.51 -1.01 9.45
C LYS A 62 -25.05 -1.65 10.75
N LEU A 63 -25.97 -2.20 11.56
CA LEU A 63 -25.63 -2.88 12.81
C LEU A 63 -24.82 -4.15 12.54
N ILE A 64 -25.20 -4.94 11.54
CA ILE A 64 -24.47 -6.15 11.15
C ILE A 64 -23.08 -5.79 10.59
N HIS A 65 -22.98 -4.78 9.72
CA HIS A 65 -21.68 -4.32 9.21
C HIS A 65 -20.77 -3.85 10.35
N ALA A 66 -21.28 -3.07 11.30
CA ALA A 66 -20.54 -2.62 12.47
C ALA A 66 -20.05 -3.80 13.34
N ALA A 67 -20.87 -4.85 13.50
CA ALA A 67 -20.50 -6.04 14.22
C ALA A 67 -19.40 -6.85 13.50
N LEU A 68 -19.48 -7.00 12.17
CA LEU A 68 -18.47 -7.64 11.34
C LEU A 68 -17.15 -6.88 11.44
N ASP A 69 -17.18 -5.55 11.32
CA ASP A 69 -16.00 -4.71 11.41
C ASP A 69 -15.39 -4.76 12.82
N GLY A 70 -16.22 -4.68 13.86
CA GLY A 70 -15.75 -4.83 15.25
C GLY A 70 -15.09 -6.18 15.54
N MET A 71 -15.60 -7.26 14.96
CA MET A 71 -14.98 -8.59 15.05
C MET A 71 -13.61 -8.62 14.37
N LEU A 72 -13.50 -8.07 13.16
CA LEU A 72 -12.29 -8.11 12.36
C LEU A 72 -11.20 -7.17 12.89
N THR A 73 -11.57 -5.94 13.27
CA THR A 73 -10.65 -4.96 13.87
C THR A 73 -10.14 -5.37 15.25
N SER A 74 -10.86 -6.30 15.93
CA SER A 74 -10.36 -6.90 17.18
C SER A 74 -9.16 -7.82 16.98
N LEU A 75 -8.92 -8.32 15.76
CA LEU A 75 -7.80 -9.18 15.40
C LEU A 75 -6.52 -8.37 15.20
N ASP A 76 -6.60 -7.34 14.38
CA ASP A 76 -5.51 -6.41 14.05
C ASP A 76 -6.08 -5.13 13.39
N PRO A 77 -5.28 -4.03 13.25
CA PRO A 77 -5.78 -2.76 12.72
C PRO A 77 -5.98 -2.74 11.20
N HIS A 78 -5.63 -3.81 10.49
CA HIS A 78 -5.68 -3.88 9.02
C HIS A 78 -6.75 -4.83 8.49
N SER A 79 -7.25 -5.74 9.35
CA SER A 79 -8.39 -6.60 9.03
C SER A 79 -9.69 -5.82 9.16
N GLY A 80 -10.62 -5.99 8.21
CA GLY A 80 -11.90 -5.30 8.19
C GLY A 80 -12.88 -5.91 7.21
N TYR A 81 -14.13 -5.50 7.30
CA TYR A 81 -15.16 -5.80 6.34
C TYR A 81 -15.26 -4.66 5.31
N LEU A 82 -15.28 -5.02 4.05
CA LEU A 82 -15.54 -4.12 2.95
C LEU A 82 -16.95 -4.41 2.46
N ASP A 83 -17.87 -3.48 2.61
CA ASP A 83 -19.17 -3.57 1.96
C ASP A 83 -19.01 -3.55 0.42
N PRO A 84 -20.03 -3.83 -0.38
CA PRO A 84 -19.91 -3.89 -1.83
C PRO A 84 -19.31 -2.64 -2.46
N GLU A 85 -19.67 -1.44 -1.95
CA GLU A 85 -19.18 -0.16 -2.47
C GLU A 85 -17.69 0.03 -2.15
N ASN A 86 -17.30 -0.17 -0.90
CA ASN A 86 -15.89 -0.06 -0.48
C ASN A 86 -15.01 -1.14 -1.14
N PHE A 87 -15.59 -2.32 -1.45
CA PHE A 87 -14.88 -3.35 -2.20
C PHE A 87 -14.63 -2.94 -3.65
N ASP A 88 -15.63 -2.35 -4.32
CA ASP A 88 -15.46 -1.84 -5.69
C ASP A 88 -14.47 -0.67 -5.72
N ASP A 89 -14.55 0.27 -4.78
CA ASP A 89 -13.57 1.37 -4.64
C ASP A 89 -12.14 0.84 -4.48
N MET A 90 -11.95 -0.18 -3.65
CA MET A 90 -10.63 -0.80 -3.47
C MET A 90 -10.14 -1.47 -4.77
N ARG A 91 -11.02 -2.12 -5.52
CA ARG A 91 -10.67 -2.71 -6.83
C ARG A 91 -10.25 -1.65 -7.83
N ASP A 92 -10.95 -0.53 -7.88
CA ASP A 92 -10.61 0.60 -8.74
C ASP A 92 -9.25 1.21 -8.38
N GLN A 93 -8.99 1.41 -7.07
CA GLN A 93 -7.67 1.85 -6.59
C GLN A 93 -6.56 0.86 -6.97
N THR A 94 -6.85 -0.45 -6.85
CA THR A 94 -5.91 -1.52 -7.22
C THR A 94 -5.58 -1.52 -8.71
N ARG A 95 -6.57 -1.25 -9.57
CA ARG A 95 -6.37 -1.09 -11.01
C ARG A 95 -5.65 0.21 -11.38
N GLY A 96 -5.62 1.19 -10.48
CA GLY A 96 -5.10 2.53 -10.74
C GLY A 96 -5.99 3.34 -11.67
N GLU A 97 -7.29 3.01 -11.71
CA GLU A 97 -8.29 3.67 -12.52
C GLU A 97 -9.58 3.82 -11.72
N TYR A 98 -10.23 4.99 -11.81
CA TYR A 98 -11.54 5.21 -11.19
C TYR A 98 -12.42 6.09 -12.06
N GLY A 99 -13.72 5.90 -11.96
CA GLY A 99 -14.68 6.78 -12.60
C GLY A 99 -14.77 8.11 -11.86
N GLY A 100 -14.45 9.22 -12.53
CA GLY A 100 -14.42 10.52 -11.86
C GLY A 100 -14.18 11.68 -12.81
N LEU A 101 -13.71 12.79 -12.22
CA LEU A 101 -13.56 14.08 -12.87
C LEU A 101 -12.09 14.46 -13.15
N GLY A 102 -11.14 13.84 -12.43
CA GLY A 102 -9.73 14.21 -12.49
C GLY A 102 -9.42 15.53 -11.78
N LEU A 103 -9.83 15.63 -10.52
CA LEU A 103 -9.57 16.76 -9.63
C LEU A 103 -8.73 16.31 -8.45
N GLU A 104 -7.70 17.08 -8.13
CA GLU A 104 -7.04 17.06 -6.84
C GLU A 104 -7.69 18.11 -5.94
N VAL A 105 -8.20 17.70 -4.78
CA VAL A 105 -8.96 18.55 -3.89
C VAL A 105 -8.49 18.44 -2.45
N THR A 106 -8.73 19.51 -1.69
CA THR A 106 -8.53 19.56 -0.24
C THR A 106 -9.74 20.25 0.42
N THR A 107 -9.72 20.40 1.75
CA THR A 107 -10.67 21.28 2.45
C THR A 107 -9.94 22.49 3.00
N GLU A 108 -10.56 23.66 2.85
CA GLU A 108 -10.13 24.92 3.44
C GLU A 108 -11.36 25.58 4.05
N ASP A 109 -11.34 25.87 5.35
CA ASP A 109 -12.45 26.45 6.11
C ASP A 109 -13.79 25.72 5.95
N GLY A 110 -13.76 24.37 5.86
CA GLY A 110 -14.95 23.54 5.69
C GLY A 110 -15.54 23.54 4.28
N VAL A 111 -14.82 24.07 3.30
CA VAL A 111 -15.21 24.07 1.88
C VAL A 111 -14.21 23.24 1.07
N VAL A 112 -14.70 22.50 0.08
CA VAL A 112 -13.85 21.74 -0.83
C VAL A 112 -13.18 22.67 -1.82
N LYS A 113 -11.83 22.74 -1.77
CA LYS A 113 -11.01 23.56 -2.65
C LYS A 113 -10.29 22.72 -3.67
N VAL A 114 -10.32 23.12 -4.93
CA VAL A 114 -9.55 22.51 -6.01
C VAL A 114 -8.08 22.93 -5.90
N ILE A 115 -7.20 21.98 -5.64
CA ILE A 115 -5.75 22.19 -5.70
C ILE A 115 -5.35 22.32 -7.16
N SER A 116 -5.72 21.33 -7.99
CA SER A 116 -5.45 21.32 -9.42
C SER A 116 -6.40 20.36 -10.17
N PRO A 117 -6.91 20.73 -11.34
CA PRO A 117 -7.42 19.76 -12.27
C PRO A 117 -6.24 19.00 -12.90
N MET A 118 -6.38 17.68 -13.05
CA MET A 118 -5.39 16.86 -13.74
C MET A 118 -5.46 17.11 -15.24
N ASP A 119 -4.31 17.14 -15.91
CA ASP A 119 -4.23 17.36 -17.35
C ASP A 119 -5.05 16.32 -18.14
N ASP A 120 -5.66 16.75 -19.24
CA ASP A 120 -6.45 15.93 -20.15
C ASP A 120 -7.70 15.27 -19.56
N THR A 121 -8.11 15.65 -18.35
CA THR A 121 -9.28 15.10 -17.65
C THR A 121 -10.57 15.87 -17.93
N PRO A 122 -11.75 15.30 -17.61
CA PRO A 122 -13.04 15.97 -17.80
C PRO A 122 -13.14 17.33 -17.09
N ALA A 123 -12.62 17.45 -15.88
CA ALA A 123 -12.66 18.70 -15.13
C ALA A 123 -11.79 19.78 -15.78
N ALA A 124 -10.59 19.43 -16.25
CA ALA A 124 -9.72 20.35 -16.99
C ALA A 124 -10.39 20.84 -18.28
N LYS A 125 -10.97 19.92 -19.07
CA LYS A 125 -11.71 20.22 -20.30
C LYS A 125 -12.94 21.09 -20.05
N ALA A 126 -13.62 20.92 -18.90
CA ALA A 126 -14.76 21.72 -18.48
C ALA A 126 -14.39 23.10 -17.93
N GLY A 127 -13.10 23.43 -17.82
CA GLY A 127 -12.60 24.74 -17.38
C GLY A 127 -12.59 24.96 -15.87
N VAL A 128 -12.59 23.89 -15.07
CA VAL A 128 -12.30 23.95 -13.64
C VAL A 128 -10.84 24.39 -13.46
N LYS A 129 -10.56 25.21 -12.47
CA LYS A 129 -9.24 25.80 -12.23
C LYS A 129 -8.75 25.55 -10.82
N ALA A 130 -7.43 25.59 -10.64
CA ALA A 130 -6.81 25.66 -9.34
C ALA A 130 -7.35 26.88 -8.55
N GLY A 131 -7.67 26.68 -7.27
CA GLY A 131 -8.25 27.69 -6.41
C GLY A 131 -9.78 27.82 -6.46
N ASP A 132 -10.47 27.08 -7.33
CA ASP A 132 -11.94 27.00 -7.30
C ASP A 132 -12.42 26.35 -6.01
N TYR A 133 -13.57 26.79 -5.51
CA TYR A 133 -14.26 26.15 -4.39
C TYR A 133 -15.52 25.45 -4.89
N ILE A 134 -15.66 24.18 -4.54
CA ILE A 134 -16.85 23.37 -4.87
C ILE A 134 -17.81 23.51 -3.70
N THR A 135 -18.99 24.09 -3.93
CA THR A 135 -19.99 24.37 -2.89
C THR A 135 -21.15 23.39 -2.91
N ALA A 136 -21.45 22.79 -4.09
CA ALA A 136 -22.45 21.73 -4.22
C ALA A 136 -22.10 20.73 -5.32
N VAL A 137 -22.62 19.52 -5.19
CA VAL A 137 -22.56 18.43 -6.18
C VAL A 137 -23.99 17.99 -6.48
N ASN A 138 -24.41 18.05 -7.75
CA ASN A 138 -25.79 17.76 -8.19
C ASN A 138 -26.88 18.57 -7.45
N GLY A 139 -26.54 19.75 -6.93
CA GLY A 139 -27.44 20.59 -6.14
C GLY A 139 -27.38 20.32 -4.63
N ASP A 140 -26.75 19.24 -4.19
CA ASP A 140 -26.55 18.94 -2.77
C ASP A 140 -25.32 19.66 -2.24
N SER A 141 -25.46 20.39 -1.13
CA SER A 141 -24.37 21.15 -0.52
C SER A 141 -23.29 20.22 0.01
N VAL A 142 -22.03 20.52 -0.33
CA VAL A 142 -20.84 19.84 0.23
C VAL A 142 -20.14 20.63 1.33
N LEU A 143 -20.73 21.72 1.78
CA LEU A 143 -20.19 22.54 2.86
C LEU A 143 -20.17 21.76 4.17
N GLY A 144 -19.01 21.74 4.85
CA GLY A 144 -18.84 21.04 6.13
C GLY A 144 -18.60 19.54 5.99
N LEU A 145 -18.63 18.96 4.79
CA LEU A 145 -18.25 17.57 4.55
C LEU A 145 -16.74 17.39 4.62
N SER A 146 -16.31 16.19 4.98
CA SER A 146 -14.91 15.78 4.79
C SER A 146 -14.57 15.69 3.30
N VAL A 147 -13.26 15.77 2.97
CA VAL A 147 -12.79 15.55 1.58
C VAL A 147 -13.32 14.24 1.01
N ASN A 148 -13.27 13.16 1.81
CA ASN A 148 -13.69 11.84 1.35
C ASN A 148 -15.18 11.78 1.02
N GLU A 149 -16.04 12.37 1.84
CA GLU A 149 -17.48 12.41 1.59
C GLU A 149 -17.81 13.22 0.33
N ALA A 150 -17.16 14.36 0.14
CA ALA A 150 -17.34 15.16 -1.06
C ALA A 150 -16.80 14.45 -2.32
N VAL A 151 -15.63 13.81 -2.23
CA VAL A 151 -15.05 13.01 -3.32
C VAL A 151 -15.98 11.84 -3.69
N LYS A 152 -16.59 11.19 -2.70
CA LYS A 152 -17.56 10.12 -2.93
C LYS A 152 -18.75 10.59 -3.79
N GLN A 153 -19.28 11.79 -3.54
CA GLN A 153 -20.36 12.36 -4.38
C GLN A 153 -19.89 12.74 -5.78
N MET A 154 -18.64 13.15 -5.94
CA MET A 154 -18.06 13.48 -7.26
C MET A 154 -17.69 12.26 -8.09
N ARG A 155 -17.35 11.11 -7.47
CA ARG A 155 -17.10 9.83 -8.14
C ARG A 155 -18.39 9.24 -8.71
N GLY A 156 -18.26 8.25 -9.59
CA GLY A 156 -19.39 7.52 -10.17
C GLY A 156 -18.98 6.86 -11.49
N LYS A 157 -19.91 6.19 -12.13
CA LYS A 157 -19.66 5.42 -13.35
C LYS A 157 -19.22 6.34 -14.50
N PRO A 158 -18.20 5.95 -15.29
CA PRO A 158 -17.87 6.64 -16.52
C PRO A 158 -19.10 6.77 -17.45
N GLY A 159 -19.27 7.95 -18.05
CA GLY A 159 -20.41 8.29 -18.89
C GLY A 159 -21.57 8.98 -18.16
N GLU A 160 -21.64 8.91 -16.84
CA GLU A 160 -22.65 9.65 -16.06
C GLU A 160 -22.23 11.13 -15.93
N THR A 161 -23.22 12.02 -15.96
CA THR A 161 -23.00 13.46 -15.78
C THR A 161 -23.13 13.84 -14.30
N VAL A 162 -22.21 14.70 -13.82
CA VAL A 162 -22.31 15.37 -12.54
C VAL A 162 -22.30 16.87 -12.75
N THR A 163 -23.03 17.61 -11.93
CA THR A 163 -23.01 19.06 -11.90
C THR A 163 -22.28 19.54 -10.67
N LEU A 164 -21.22 20.31 -10.85
CA LEU A 164 -20.51 20.99 -9.76
C LEU A 164 -20.92 22.46 -9.71
N THR A 165 -21.36 22.95 -8.55
CA THR A 165 -21.51 24.38 -8.31
C THR A 165 -20.18 24.94 -7.79
N ILE A 166 -19.59 25.83 -8.56
CA ILE A 166 -18.24 26.38 -8.32
C ILE A 166 -18.34 27.84 -7.91
N ALA A 167 -17.67 28.18 -6.81
CA ALA A 167 -17.37 29.57 -6.44
C ALA A 167 -15.93 29.90 -6.85
N ARG A 168 -15.73 30.96 -7.62
CA ARG A 168 -14.44 31.43 -8.11
C ARG A 168 -14.27 32.91 -7.88
N ASP A 169 -13.31 33.26 -7.02
CA ASP A 169 -12.99 34.67 -6.66
C ASP A 169 -14.21 35.57 -6.47
N LYS A 170 -14.31 36.61 -7.30
CA LYS A 170 -15.36 37.67 -7.23
C LYS A 170 -16.56 37.40 -8.13
N SER A 171 -16.64 36.20 -8.75
CA SER A 171 -17.79 35.86 -9.59
C SER A 171 -18.92 35.23 -8.78
N ASP A 172 -20.15 35.41 -9.26
CA ASP A 172 -21.26 34.62 -8.71
C ASP A 172 -21.01 33.10 -8.91
N PRO A 173 -21.49 32.28 -7.98
CA PRO A 173 -21.40 30.81 -8.16
C PRO A 173 -22.07 30.36 -9.47
N PHE A 174 -21.42 29.42 -10.15
CA PHE A 174 -21.92 28.92 -11.43
C PHE A 174 -21.81 27.40 -11.51
N ASP A 175 -22.69 26.79 -12.29
CA ASP A 175 -22.74 25.35 -12.49
C ASP A 175 -21.88 24.91 -13.66
N VAL A 176 -21.10 23.83 -13.44
CA VAL A 176 -20.29 23.16 -14.46
C VAL A 176 -20.76 21.72 -14.57
N LYS A 177 -21.28 21.34 -15.73
CA LYS A 177 -21.66 19.96 -16.05
C LYS A 177 -20.47 19.21 -16.60
N ILE A 178 -20.13 18.10 -15.98
CA ILE A 178 -18.97 17.28 -16.33
C ILE A 178 -19.42 15.84 -16.50
N VAL A 179 -19.06 15.23 -17.61
CA VAL A 179 -19.25 13.79 -17.84
C VAL A 179 -18.06 13.06 -17.20
N ARG A 180 -18.34 12.10 -16.32
CA ARG A 180 -17.30 11.28 -15.69
C ARG A 180 -16.59 10.43 -16.74
N GLU A 181 -15.27 10.36 -16.66
CA GLU A 181 -14.44 9.47 -17.47
C GLU A 181 -13.63 8.56 -16.56
N VAL A 182 -12.96 7.56 -17.15
CA VAL A 182 -11.96 6.75 -16.43
C VAL A 182 -10.72 7.62 -16.22
N ILE A 183 -10.45 7.95 -14.97
CA ILE A 183 -9.25 8.70 -14.55
C ILE A 183 -8.14 7.70 -14.22
N LYS A 184 -6.98 7.86 -14.83
CA LYS A 184 -5.79 7.04 -14.55
C LYS A 184 -4.90 7.76 -13.56
N THR A 185 -4.59 7.09 -12.47
CA THR A 185 -3.62 7.57 -11.47
C THR A 185 -2.22 7.15 -11.87
N LYS A 186 -1.31 8.12 -12.00
CA LYS A 186 0.12 7.81 -12.17
C LYS A 186 0.77 7.53 -10.83
N THR A 187 1.36 6.35 -10.71
CA THR A 187 2.10 5.95 -9.50
C THR A 187 3.60 6.05 -9.66
N ALA A 188 4.11 6.16 -10.89
CA ALA A 188 5.54 6.33 -11.14
C ALA A 188 5.80 7.53 -12.07
N THR A 189 6.75 8.37 -11.65
CA THR A 189 7.23 9.54 -12.41
C THR A 189 8.75 9.63 -12.33
N ALA A 190 9.38 10.22 -13.35
CA ALA A 190 10.82 10.44 -13.32
C ALA A 190 11.22 11.79 -13.90
N HIS A 191 12.30 12.34 -13.38
CA HIS A 191 12.97 13.55 -13.87
C HIS A 191 14.47 13.47 -13.65
N MET A 192 15.20 14.40 -14.22
CA MET A 192 16.64 14.55 -13.96
C MET A 192 16.86 15.57 -12.84
N GLU A 193 17.71 15.22 -11.87
CA GLU A 193 18.26 16.14 -10.87
C GLU A 193 19.78 16.19 -11.06
N GLY A 194 20.26 17.28 -11.67
CA GLY A 194 21.65 17.35 -12.10
C GLY A 194 22.09 16.21 -13.03
N GLU A 195 23.06 15.41 -12.59
CA GLU A 195 23.61 14.26 -13.33
C GLU A 195 22.91 12.93 -12.95
N TYR A 196 21.90 12.95 -12.08
CA TYR A 196 21.21 11.78 -11.55
C TYR A 196 19.76 11.72 -12.03
N GLY A 197 19.27 10.49 -12.27
CA GLY A 197 17.85 10.27 -12.50
C GLY A 197 17.14 10.14 -11.16
N VAL A 198 15.96 10.74 -11.03
CA VAL A 198 15.05 10.52 -9.90
C VAL A 198 13.84 9.76 -10.42
N LEU A 199 13.59 8.57 -9.88
CA LEU A 199 12.38 7.77 -10.12
C LEU A 199 11.57 7.76 -8.84
N ARG A 200 10.44 8.45 -8.84
CA ARG A 200 9.50 8.46 -7.71
C ARG A 200 8.39 7.45 -7.94
N ILE A 201 8.14 6.62 -6.92
CA ILE A 201 7.00 5.69 -6.87
C ILE A 201 6.16 6.06 -5.65
N SER A 202 4.92 6.51 -5.89
CA SER A 202 4.00 7.01 -4.87
C SER A 202 3.02 5.96 -4.34
N GLY A 203 2.95 4.78 -4.97
CA GLY A 203 2.07 3.67 -4.60
C GLY A 203 2.24 2.48 -5.55
N PHE A 204 1.57 1.37 -5.28
CA PHE A 204 1.66 0.15 -6.08
C PHE A 204 0.27 -0.31 -6.54
N ASN A 205 -0.11 0.03 -7.77
CA ASN A 205 -1.29 -0.49 -8.47
C ASN A 205 -0.85 -1.38 -9.65
N GLU A 206 -1.80 -1.98 -10.38
CA GLU A 206 -1.52 -2.91 -11.48
C GLU A 206 -0.63 -2.33 -12.60
N LYS A 207 -0.47 -1.00 -12.69
CA LYS A 207 0.28 -0.30 -13.76
C LYS A 207 1.65 0.21 -13.33
N THR A 208 1.98 0.12 -12.03
CA THR A 208 3.17 0.78 -11.46
C THR A 208 4.47 0.32 -12.13
N THR A 209 4.62 -0.97 -12.42
CA THR A 209 5.83 -1.49 -13.06
C THR A 209 6.01 -0.93 -14.47
N ASP A 210 4.96 -0.96 -15.29
CA ASP A 210 5.01 -0.43 -16.66
C ASP A 210 5.27 1.08 -16.67
N GLU A 211 4.66 1.81 -15.74
CA GLU A 211 4.88 3.26 -15.58
C GLU A 211 6.31 3.57 -15.14
N ALA A 212 6.88 2.80 -14.22
CA ALA A 212 8.25 2.95 -13.75
C ALA A 212 9.26 2.66 -14.86
N GLU A 213 9.06 1.59 -15.64
CA GLU A 213 9.88 1.29 -16.82
C GLU A 213 9.83 2.42 -17.85
N ALA A 214 8.63 2.90 -18.19
CA ALA A 214 8.45 3.98 -19.16
C ALA A 214 9.07 5.29 -18.66
N ALA A 215 8.89 5.62 -17.37
CA ALA A 215 9.46 6.81 -16.76
C ALA A 215 11.00 6.76 -16.75
N PHE A 216 11.58 5.62 -16.35
CA PHE A 216 13.03 5.43 -16.38
C PHE A 216 13.60 5.50 -17.80
N ALA A 217 12.96 4.83 -18.76
CA ALA A 217 13.39 4.86 -20.15
C ALA A 217 13.41 6.29 -20.71
N LYS A 218 12.44 7.13 -20.33
CA LYS A 218 12.37 8.54 -20.73
C LYS A 218 13.59 9.33 -20.23
N ILE A 219 13.93 9.26 -18.94
CA ILE A 219 15.11 9.98 -18.41
C ILE A 219 16.41 9.40 -18.95
N LYS A 220 16.50 8.08 -19.15
CA LYS A 220 17.66 7.43 -19.75
C LYS A 220 17.86 7.82 -21.22
N ALA A 221 16.80 8.08 -21.95
CA ALA A 221 16.86 8.61 -23.31
C ALA A 221 17.27 10.10 -23.34
N GLN A 222 16.84 10.88 -22.34
CA GLN A 222 17.18 12.29 -22.16
C GLN A 222 18.65 12.46 -21.82
N ASP A 223 19.17 11.68 -20.86
CA ASP A 223 20.60 11.63 -20.52
C ASP A 223 21.11 10.18 -20.46
N PRO A 224 21.66 9.66 -21.59
CA PRO A 224 22.26 8.32 -21.61
C PRO A 224 23.48 8.17 -20.70
N LYS A 225 24.10 9.28 -20.25
CA LYS A 225 25.32 9.31 -19.43
C LYS A 225 25.03 9.59 -17.95
N MET A 226 23.75 9.58 -17.54
CA MET A 226 23.43 9.80 -16.13
C MET A 226 24.27 8.88 -15.22
N LYS A 227 24.68 9.41 -14.06
CA LYS A 227 25.69 8.79 -13.20
C LYS A 227 25.11 7.88 -12.11
N GLY A 228 23.82 7.96 -11.85
CA GLY A 228 23.14 7.17 -10.84
C GLY A 228 21.64 7.39 -10.86
N LEU A 229 20.94 6.64 -9.99
CA LEU A 229 19.49 6.69 -9.83
C LEU A 229 19.13 6.91 -8.37
N ILE A 230 18.22 7.83 -8.10
CA ILE A 230 17.56 8.00 -6.82
C ILE A 230 16.15 7.43 -6.96
N LEU A 231 15.84 6.37 -6.21
CA LEU A 231 14.51 5.77 -6.12
C LEU A 231 13.79 6.38 -4.92
N ASP A 232 12.85 7.29 -5.15
CA ASP A 232 12.11 7.97 -4.10
C ASP A 232 10.83 7.20 -3.73
N LEU A 233 10.84 6.57 -2.55
CA LEU A 233 9.72 5.82 -1.94
C LEU A 233 9.14 6.56 -0.74
N ARG A 234 9.48 7.80 -0.48
CA ARG A 234 8.95 8.58 0.64
C ARG A 234 7.44 8.78 0.47
N ASN A 235 6.70 8.69 1.57
CA ASN A 235 5.25 8.81 1.62
C ASN A 235 4.51 7.83 0.68
N ASN A 236 5.11 6.67 0.41
CA ASN A 236 4.48 5.60 -0.36
C ASN A 236 3.84 4.59 0.61
N PRO A 237 2.51 4.53 0.73
CA PRO A 237 1.82 3.66 1.68
C PRO A 237 1.84 2.17 1.30
N GLY A 238 2.43 1.83 0.14
CA GLY A 238 2.44 0.49 -0.40
C GLY A 238 1.39 0.26 -1.49
N GLY A 239 0.84 -0.93 -1.51
CA GLY A 239 -0.14 -1.41 -2.49
C GLY A 239 0.07 -2.88 -2.81
N LEU A 240 0.00 -3.26 -4.09
CA LEU A 240 0.09 -4.64 -4.55
C LEU A 240 1.47 -5.26 -4.32
N LEU A 241 1.47 -6.48 -3.73
CA LEU A 241 2.68 -7.29 -3.55
C LEU A 241 3.37 -7.60 -4.88
N ASP A 242 2.59 -8.03 -5.89
CA ASP A 242 3.13 -8.42 -7.19
C ASP A 242 3.89 -7.25 -7.85
N GLN A 243 3.41 -6.03 -7.67
CA GLN A 243 4.07 -4.83 -8.18
C GLN A 243 5.34 -4.51 -7.40
N ALA A 244 5.36 -4.69 -6.07
CA ALA A 244 6.58 -4.53 -5.30
C ALA A 244 7.66 -5.56 -5.70
N VAL A 245 7.24 -6.80 -5.94
CA VAL A 245 8.12 -7.85 -6.47
C VAL A 245 8.65 -7.47 -7.85
N SER A 246 7.76 -7.05 -8.76
CA SER A 246 8.14 -6.66 -10.13
C SER A 246 9.06 -5.43 -10.14
N ILE A 247 8.78 -4.40 -9.33
CA ILE A 247 9.67 -3.23 -9.18
C ILE A 247 11.03 -3.62 -8.62
N SER A 248 11.08 -4.49 -7.61
CA SER A 248 12.36 -4.98 -7.08
C SER A 248 13.15 -5.77 -8.13
N ASP A 249 12.46 -6.59 -8.92
CA ASP A 249 13.01 -7.37 -10.03
C ASP A 249 13.67 -6.51 -11.11
N LEU A 250 13.17 -5.27 -11.33
CA LEU A 250 13.77 -4.32 -12.28
C LEU A 250 15.21 -3.93 -11.95
N PHE A 251 15.61 -4.04 -10.69
CA PHE A 251 16.91 -3.57 -10.20
C PHE A 251 17.82 -4.72 -9.73
N LEU A 252 17.34 -5.96 -9.66
CA LEU A 252 18.07 -7.09 -9.13
C LEU A 252 18.39 -8.10 -10.25
N GLU A 253 19.56 -8.74 -10.15
CA GLU A 253 19.97 -9.79 -11.09
C GLU A 253 19.57 -11.20 -10.63
N ASN A 254 19.39 -11.41 -9.34
CA ASN A 254 19.06 -12.69 -8.76
C ASN A 254 18.75 -12.61 -7.26
N GLY A 255 18.26 -13.72 -6.73
CA GLY A 255 18.08 -13.95 -5.29
C GLY A 255 16.68 -13.58 -4.80
N GLU A 256 16.42 -13.89 -3.54
CA GLU A 256 15.12 -13.62 -2.91
C GLU A 256 14.87 -12.11 -2.83
N ILE A 257 13.63 -11.70 -3.13
CA ILE A 257 13.10 -10.35 -2.97
C ILE A 257 12.38 -10.25 -1.63
N VAL A 258 11.46 -11.17 -1.38
CA VAL A 258 10.64 -11.23 -0.18
C VAL A 258 10.15 -12.65 0.04
N SER A 259 9.91 -13.04 1.28
CA SER A 259 9.12 -14.22 1.61
C SER A 259 7.92 -13.84 2.48
N GLN A 260 6.83 -14.57 2.31
CA GLN A 260 5.67 -14.48 3.19
C GLN A 260 5.45 -15.82 3.93
N ARG A 261 4.98 -15.71 5.17
CA ARG A 261 4.72 -16.88 6.04
C ARG A 261 3.33 -16.78 6.62
N GLY A 262 2.53 -17.80 6.36
CA GLY A 262 1.18 -17.94 6.86
C GLY A 262 1.13 -18.44 8.32
N ARG A 263 -0.07 -18.88 8.73
CA ARG A 263 -0.30 -19.46 10.08
C ARG A 263 0.46 -20.77 10.28
N ASP A 264 0.55 -21.63 9.24
CA ASP A 264 1.37 -22.84 9.30
C ASP A 264 2.82 -22.44 8.99
N PRO A 265 3.79 -22.74 9.88
CA PRO A 265 5.20 -22.43 9.66
C PRO A 265 5.80 -23.07 8.38
N ARG A 266 5.14 -24.09 7.81
CA ARG A 266 5.52 -24.73 6.55
C ARG A 266 5.00 -23.98 5.32
N ASP A 267 4.02 -23.12 5.51
CA ASP A 267 3.42 -22.31 4.46
C ASP A 267 4.28 -21.05 4.23
N VAL A 268 5.35 -21.27 3.47
CA VAL A 268 6.32 -20.21 3.12
C VAL A 268 6.33 -20.02 1.61
N GLU A 269 5.93 -18.86 1.16
CA GLU A 269 6.02 -18.46 -0.23
C GLU A 269 7.20 -17.50 -0.42
N ARG A 270 8.01 -17.72 -1.48
CA ARG A 270 9.21 -16.94 -1.77
C ARG A 270 9.15 -16.37 -3.17
N TYR A 271 9.49 -15.10 -3.27
CA TYR A 271 9.58 -14.38 -4.52
C TYR A 271 11.04 -14.07 -4.80
N ASN A 272 11.51 -14.45 -5.99
CA ASN A 272 12.91 -14.31 -6.38
C ASN A 272 13.05 -13.44 -7.61
N ALA A 273 14.15 -12.70 -7.68
CA ALA A 273 14.52 -11.90 -8.82
C ALA A 273 14.99 -12.78 -10.01
N ARG A 274 14.71 -12.29 -11.19
CA ARG A 274 15.18 -12.84 -12.47
C ARG A 274 16.30 -11.94 -13.02
N PRO A 275 17.23 -12.49 -13.80
CA PRO A 275 18.29 -11.69 -14.41
C PRO A 275 17.74 -10.52 -15.24
N GLY A 276 18.24 -9.33 -15.02
CA GLY A 276 17.86 -8.19 -15.84
C GLY A 276 17.78 -6.83 -15.17
N ASP A 277 18.82 -6.38 -14.47
CA ASP A 277 18.90 -5.01 -13.95
C ASP A 277 18.71 -3.98 -15.06
N MET A 278 17.59 -3.25 -15.01
CA MET A 278 17.24 -2.28 -16.04
C MET A 278 18.16 -1.06 -16.10
N THR A 279 18.87 -0.77 -14.99
CA THR A 279 19.79 0.38 -14.93
C THR A 279 21.13 0.06 -15.60
N GLY A 280 21.43 -1.23 -15.81
CA GLY A 280 22.74 -1.68 -16.32
C GLY A 280 23.84 -1.46 -15.31
N GLY A 281 23.52 -1.53 -13.99
CA GLY A 281 24.47 -1.41 -12.89
C GLY A 281 24.78 0.01 -12.46
N LEU A 282 23.97 0.99 -12.78
CA LEU A 282 24.09 2.32 -12.19
C LEU A 282 23.99 2.23 -10.66
N PRO A 283 24.77 3.03 -9.90
CA PRO A 283 24.56 3.14 -8.46
C PRO A 283 23.15 3.66 -8.17
N ILE A 284 22.54 3.09 -7.11
CA ILE A 284 21.17 3.44 -6.69
C ILE A 284 21.19 3.86 -5.22
N VAL A 285 20.49 4.95 -4.92
CA VAL A 285 20.10 5.33 -3.57
C VAL A 285 18.57 5.28 -3.48
N VAL A 286 18.05 4.74 -2.37
CA VAL A 286 16.61 4.72 -2.09
C VAL A 286 16.30 5.71 -1.00
N LEU A 287 15.36 6.62 -1.24
CA LEU A 287 14.84 7.53 -0.22
C LEU A 287 13.62 6.91 0.46
N ILE A 288 13.63 6.85 1.79
CA ILE A 288 12.53 6.35 2.62
C ILE A 288 12.24 7.31 3.79
N ASN A 289 11.01 7.28 4.30
CA ASN A 289 10.60 7.99 5.50
C ASN A 289 9.50 7.22 6.26
N SER A 290 8.98 7.78 7.35
CA SER A 290 7.92 7.17 8.15
C SER A 290 6.60 6.92 7.39
N GLY A 291 6.39 7.57 6.25
CA GLY A 291 5.27 7.32 5.33
C GLY A 291 5.53 6.18 4.33
N THR A 292 6.75 5.62 4.29
CA THR A 292 7.08 4.45 3.45
C THR A 292 6.58 3.18 4.15
N ALA A 293 5.62 2.47 3.56
CA ALA A 293 4.96 1.34 4.22
C ALA A 293 4.73 0.12 3.31
N SER A 294 4.60 -1.08 3.91
CA SER A 294 4.11 -2.30 3.24
C SER A 294 4.91 -2.67 1.98
N ALA A 295 4.29 -2.67 0.79
CA ALA A 295 4.93 -2.95 -0.50
C ALA A 295 6.18 -2.09 -0.76
N ALA A 296 6.19 -0.83 -0.34
CA ALA A 296 7.37 0.05 -0.44
C ALA A 296 8.51 -0.41 0.48
N GLU A 297 8.19 -0.96 1.65
CA GLU A 297 9.16 -1.55 2.56
C GLU A 297 9.76 -2.86 2.01
N ILE A 298 8.98 -3.62 1.22
CA ILE A 298 9.49 -4.79 0.49
C ILE A 298 10.57 -4.36 -0.50
N VAL A 299 10.31 -3.35 -1.32
CA VAL A 299 11.29 -2.83 -2.30
C VAL A 299 12.54 -2.33 -1.59
N ALA A 300 12.38 -1.45 -0.57
CA ALA A 300 13.50 -0.90 0.20
C ALA A 300 14.33 -2.01 0.86
N GLY A 301 13.67 -2.94 1.56
CA GLY A 301 14.34 -4.05 2.25
C GLY A 301 15.02 -5.05 1.31
N ALA A 302 14.42 -5.33 0.15
CA ALA A 302 15.02 -6.17 -0.86
C ALA A 302 16.32 -5.56 -1.42
N LEU A 303 16.27 -4.30 -1.83
CA LEU A 303 17.43 -3.62 -2.40
C LEU A 303 18.56 -3.43 -1.36
N GLN A 304 18.22 -3.15 -0.09
CA GLN A 304 19.18 -3.06 1.02
C GLN A 304 19.84 -4.41 1.32
N ASP A 305 19.04 -5.45 1.57
CA ASP A 305 19.56 -6.77 1.97
C ASP A 305 20.37 -7.42 0.84
N ARG A 306 20.01 -7.16 -0.42
CA ARG A 306 20.76 -7.59 -1.62
C ARG A 306 21.96 -6.70 -1.92
N LYS A 307 22.20 -5.64 -1.13
CA LYS A 307 23.28 -4.67 -1.33
C LYS A 307 23.26 -4.04 -2.72
N ARG A 308 22.06 -3.84 -3.27
CA ARG A 308 21.88 -3.20 -4.57
C ARG A 308 21.78 -1.68 -4.45
N ALA A 309 21.25 -1.20 -3.33
CA ALA A 309 21.11 0.22 -3.04
C ALA A 309 21.43 0.53 -1.59
N GLU A 310 21.88 1.76 -1.32
CA GLU A 310 21.89 2.35 0.01
C GLU A 310 20.58 3.10 0.27
N LEU A 311 20.09 3.00 1.49
CA LEU A 311 18.88 3.67 1.93
C LEU A 311 19.24 4.93 2.70
N VAL A 312 18.63 6.06 2.32
CA VAL A 312 18.79 7.37 2.94
C VAL A 312 17.45 7.90 3.40
N GLY A 313 17.38 8.54 4.55
CA GLY A 313 16.18 9.15 5.11
C GLY A 313 15.85 8.66 6.51
N LEU A 314 14.61 8.30 6.78
CA LEU A 314 14.16 7.86 8.10
C LEU A 314 13.62 6.44 8.07
N THR A 315 13.60 5.80 9.25
CA THR A 315 13.00 4.48 9.43
C THR A 315 11.56 4.47 8.90
N SER A 316 11.23 3.45 8.11
CA SER A 316 9.92 3.29 7.51
C SER A 316 8.84 2.91 8.53
N PHE A 317 7.59 2.84 8.10
CA PHE A 317 6.42 2.67 8.95
C PHE A 317 6.38 1.37 9.77
N GLY A 318 6.81 0.24 9.20
CA GLY A 318 6.85 -1.05 9.90
C GLY A 318 5.62 -1.93 9.67
N LYS A 319 4.96 -1.84 8.52
CA LYS A 319 3.84 -2.71 8.17
C LYS A 319 4.31 -3.99 7.50
N GLY A 320 4.52 -5.04 8.28
CA GLY A 320 4.96 -6.36 7.82
C GLY A 320 3.84 -7.39 7.65
N SER A 321 2.57 -6.98 7.70
CA SER A 321 1.40 -7.87 7.56
C SER A 321 0.88 -7.92 6.12
N VAL A 322 0.45 -9.12 5.70
CA VAL A 322 -0.17 -9.38 4.38
C VAL A 322 -1.67 -9.45 4.53
N GLN A 323 -2.41 -8.60 3.83
CA GLN A 323 -3.85 -8.67 3.77
C GLN A 323 -4.30 -9.41 2.49
N THR A 324 -5.10 -10.46 2.67
CA THR A 324 -5.82 -11.11 1.58
C THR A 324 -7.24 -10.57 1.52
N VAL A 325 -7.69 -10.22 0.33
CA VAL A 325 -9.07 -9.82 0.09
C VAL A 325 -9.85 -11.02 -0.39
N ILE A 326 -10.89 -11.40 0.36
CA ILE A 326 -11.71 -12.58 0.12
C ILE A 326 -13.12 -12.12 -0.23
N PRO A 327 -13.52 -12.14 -1.51
CA PRO A 327 -14.88 -11.76 -1.92
C PRO A 327 -15.93 -12.67 -1.30
N LEU A 328 -17.00 -12.08 -0.76
CA LEU A 328 -18.14 -12.80 -0.21
C LEU A 328 -19.22 -12.95 -1.30
N ARG A 329 -19.69 -14.17 -1.54
CA ARG A 329 -20.64 -14.51 -2.62
C ARG A 329 -20.24 -13.89 -3.98
N GLY A 330 -18.97 -13.96 -4.33
CA GLY A 330 -18.46 -13.36 -5.56
C GLY A 330 -18.43 -11.82 -5.55
N GLY A 331 -18.46 -11.21 -4.38
CA GLY A 331 -18.44 -9.75 -4.19
C GLY A 331 -19.81 -9.11 -3.97
N MET A 332 -20.92 -9.86 -4.14
CA MET A 332 -22.27 -9.32 -3.92
C MET A 332 -22.49 -8.85 -2.48
N ASP A 333 -21.89 -9.53 -1.52
CA ASP A 333 -21.92 -9.15 -0.10
C ASP A 333 -20.62 -8.48 0.33
N GLY A 334 -19.89 -7.80 -0.58
CA GLY A 334 -18.60 -7.18 -0.31
C GLY A 334 -17.47 -8.18 -0.18
N ALA A 335 -16.49 -7.89 0.68
CA ALA A 335 -15.30 -8.72 0.88
C ALA A 335 -14.77 -8.66 2.32
N LEU A 336 -14.02 -9.69 2.71
CA LEU A 336 -13.18 -9.64 3.89
C LEU A 336 -11.77 -9.21 3.47
N LYS A 337 -11.24 -8.19 4.12
CA LYS A 337 -9.84 -7.86 4.12
C LYS A 337 -9.23 -8.47 5.37
N LEU A 338 -8.45 -9.54 5.24
CA LEU A 338 -8.00 -10.34 6.38
C LEU A 338 -6.47 -10.49 6.35
N THR A 339 -5.83 -10.28 7.49
CA THR A 339 -4.40 -10.57 7.64
C THR A 339 -4.17 -12.07 7.67
N THR A 340 -3.47 -12.59 6.66
CA THR A 340 -3.26 -14.03 6.45
C THR A 340 -1.80 -14.46 6.58
N ALA A 341 -0.84 -13.53 6.42
CA ALA A 341 0.58 -13.83 6.47
C ALA A 341 1.39 -12.60 6.94
N ARG A 342 2.70 -12.79 7.06
CA ARG A 342 3.69 -11.74 7.34
C ARG A 342 4.79 -11.74 6.31
N TYR A 343 5.36 -10.56 6.05
CA TYR A 343 6.51 -10.36 5.16
C TYR A 343 7.82 -10.46 5.91
N TYR A 344 8.81 -11.02 5.21
CA TYR A 344 10.21 -11.09 5.65
C TYR A 344 11.12 -10.67 4.51
N THR A 345 12.12 -9.85 4.83
CA THR A 345 13.14 -9.43 3.87
C THR A 345 14.05 -10.63 3.48
N PRO A 346 14.88 -10.52 2.45
CA PRO A 346 15.82 -11.58 2.04
C PRO A 346 16.71 -12.09 3.17
N SER A 347 17.08 -11.25 4.13
CA SER A 347 17.86 -11.65 5.31
C SER A 347 17.03 -12.36 6.38
N GLY A 348 15.72 -12.51 6.18
CA GLY A 348 14.77 -13.11 7.13
C GLY A 348 14.34 -12.19 8.27
N ARG A 349 14.59 -10.87 8.16
CA ARG A 349 14.08 -9.87 9.12
C ARG A 349 12.58 -9.69 8.97
N SER A 350 11.84 -9.62 10.08
CA SER A 350 10.46 -9.15 10.08
C SER A 350 10.42 -7.64 9.92
N ILE A 351 9.52 -7.15 9.07
CA ILE A 351 9.24 -5.72 8.90
C ILE A 351 8.28 -5.22 10.01
N GLN A 352 7.45 -6.13 10.55
CA GLN A 352 6.36 -5.78 11.47
C GLN A 352 6.85 -5.02 12.71
N LYS A 353 6.31 -3.82 12.92
CA LYS A 353 6.63 -2.85 14.00
C LYS A 353 8.06 -2.30 14.00
N THR A 354 8.95 -2.84 13.20
CA THR A 354 10.37 -2.44 13.17
C THR A 354 10.72 -1.54 12.00
N GLY A 355 9.98 -1.68 10.90
CA GLY A 355 10.28 -0.99 9.64
C GLY A 355 11.60 -1.40 9.02
N ILE A 356 11.97 -0.68 7.98
CA ILE A 356 13.27 -0.73 7.33
C ILE A 356 14.06 0.49 7.79
N GLN A 357 15.19 0.24 8.45
CA GLN A 357 16.10 1.31 8.88
C GLN A 357 16.99 1.74 7.71
N PRO A 358 17.16 3.05 7.45
CA PRO A 358 18.08 3.52 6.43
C PRO A 358 19.53 3.22 6.80
N ASP A 359 20.41 3.15 5.80
CA ASP A 359 21.86 3.02 6.01
C ASP A 359 22.46 4.36 6.45
N LEU A 360 21.88 5.49 5.98
CA LEU A 360 22.18 6.86 6.42
C LEU A 360 20.90 7.52 6.92
N GLU A 361 20.82 7.78 8.23
CA GLU A 361 19.65 8.42 8.84
C GLU A 361 19.72 9.93 8.66
N VAL A 362 18.77 10.48 7.89
CA VAL A 362 18.71 11.90 7.51
C VAL A 362 17.30 12.41 7.73
N ALA A 363 17.14 13.42 8.57
CA ALA A 363 15.85 14.10 8.75
C ALA A 363 15.63 15.15 7.66
N GLU A 364 14.38 15.38 7.30
CA GLU A 364 14.00 16.41 6.33
C GLU A 364 14.14 17.82 6.93
N THR A 365 13.80 17.93 8.22
CA THR A 365 13.86 19.20 8.97
C THR A 365 14.63 19.02 10.28
N ARG A 366 15.04 20.16 10.89
CA ARG A 366 15.67 20.14 12.22
C ARG A 366 14.68 19.76 13.32
N ASP A 367 13.44 20.19 13.20
CA ASP A 367 12.38 19.88 14.16
C ASP A 367 12.14 18.36 14.17
N GLU A 368 12.16 17.73 12.99
CA GLU A 368 12.06 16.29 12.86
C GLU A 368 13.26 15.57 13.49
N ALA A 369 14.48 16.02 13.22
CA ALA A 369 15.69 15.47 13.85
C ALA A 369 15.64 15.59 15.38
N GLN A 370 15.18 16.73 15.91
CA GLN A 370 15.02 16.94 17.34
C GLN A 370 13.93 16.06 17.94
N ALA A 371 12.81 15.83 17.22
CA ALA A 371 11.75 14.93 17.64
C ALA A 371 12.25 13.48 17.71
N ILE A 372 13.05 13.04 16.74
CA ILE A 372 13.69 11.73 16.71
C ILE A 372 14.66 11.59 17.90
N ALA A 373 15.54 12.56 18.12
CA ALA A 373 16.51 12.55 19.22
C ALA A 373 15.80 12.50 20.60
N ASN A 374 14.69 13.16 20.75
CA ASN A 374 13.88 13.17 21.97
C ASN A 374 12.99 11.93 22.11
N ARG A 375 13.06 10.97 21.18
CA ARG A 375 12.13 9.82 21.10
C ARG A 375 10.66 10.23 21.18
N ALA A 376 10.35 11.42 20.70
CA ALA A 376 8.97 11.86 20.55
C ALA A 376 8.22 10.90 19.63
N TYR A 377 6.91 10.83 19.82
CA TYR A 377 6.03 9.93 19.10
C TYR A 377 6.30 9.97 17.59
N GLN A 378 6.72 8.84 17.03
CA GLN A 378 6.79 8.65 15.58
C GLN A 378 5.56 7.85 15.15
N PHE A 379 4.88 8.33 14.12
CA PHE A 379 3.77 7.60 13.50
C PHE A 379 4.32 6.34 12.86
N SER A 380 3.93 5.18 13.40
CA SER A 380 4.41 3.87 12.97
C SER A 380 3.38 2.79 13.28
N GLU A 381 3.52 1.62 12.68
CA GLU A 381 2.70 0.43 12.96
C GLU A 381 2.64 0.11 14.46
N ALA A 382 3.72 0.33 15.19
CA ALA A 382 3.79 0.06 16.63
C ALA A 382 2.84 0.94 17.46
N SER A 383 2.37 2.06 16.92
CA SER A 383 1.45 2.98 17.58
C SER A 383 -0.01 2.51 17.54
N PHE A 384 -0.35 1.59 16.65
CA PHE A 384 -1.72 1.10 16.54
C PHE A 384 -2.09 0.13 17.64
N LYS A 385 -3.31 0.30 18.17
CA LYS A 385 -3.92 -0.67 19.06
C LYS A 385 -4.12 -2.00 18.31
N ASN A 386 -3.83 -3.12 18.96
CA ASN A 386 -3.91 -4.49 18.42
C ASN A 386 -2.96 -4.77 17.22
N ALA A 387 -1.97 -3.91 16.94
CA ALA A 387 -0.97 -4.25 15.93
C ALA A 387 -0.29 -5.59 16.27
N LEU A 388 -0.14 -6.46 15.26
CA LEU A 388 0.51 -7.77 15.45
C LEU A 388 1.91 -7.60 16.00
N ASN A 389 2.30 -8.44 16.95
CA ASN A 389 3.67 -8.41 17.47
C ASN A 389 4.67 -8.81 16.39
N ALA A 390 5.86 -8.22 16.44
CA ALA A 390 6.97 -8.70 15.65
C ALA A 390 7.26 -10.16 16.07
N ASP A 391 7.62 -11.01 15.10
CA ASP A 391 8.21 -12.30 15.47
C ASP A 391 9.56 -12.05 16.14
N GLU A 392 10.04 -12.98 16.99
CA GLU A 392 11.36 -12.96 17.60
C GLU A 392 12.48 -13.16 16.54
N GLY A 393 12.44 -12.37 15.49
CA GLY A 393 13.47 -12.28 14.46
C GLY A 393 14.36 -11.09 14.76
N LYS A 394 15.64 -11.23 14.54
CA LYS A 394 16.69 -10.25 14.79
C LYS A 394 16.33 -8.87 14.22
N ALA A 395 15.68 -8.03 15.01
CA ALA A 395 15.70 -6.60 14.74
C ALA A 395 17.17 -6.20 14.60
N ARG A 396 17.51 -5.38 13.63
CA ARG A 396 18.84 -4.78 13.55
C ARG A 396 18.92 -3.79 14.71
N VAL A 397 19.33 -4.27 15.89
CA VAL A 397 19.58 -3.43 17.08
C VAL A 397 20.94 -2.79 16.84
N GLY A 398 20.98 -1.74 16.03
CA GLY A 398 22.06 -0.77 16.03
C GLY A 398 21.76 0.32 17.05
N ALA A 399 22.75 0.86 17.72
CA ALA A 399 22.59 2.09 18.46
C ALA A 399 22.08 3.15 17.45
N HIS A 400 20.91 3.74 17.68
CA HIS A 400 20.42 4.86 16.89
C HIS A 400 21.41 6.02 17.03
N GLU A 401 22.17 6.29 16.00
CA GLU A 401 22.81 7.58 15.89
C GLU A 401 21.71 8.63 15.64
N PRO A 402 21.87 9.85 16.17
CA PRO A 402 20.91 10.92 15.87
C PRO A 402 20.83 11.14 14.36
N ALA A 403 19.63 11.32 13.83
CA ALA A 403 19.45 11.63 12.42
C ALA A 403 20.22 12.89 12.04
N GLU A 404 20.93 12.84 10.92
CA GLU A 404 21.59 14.01 10.37
C GLU A 404 20.53 15.07 10.03
N ALA A 405 20.72 16.29 10.53
CA ALA A 405 19.80 17.40 10.34
C ALA A 405 20.35 18.42 9.34
N PRO A 406 19.48 19.16 8.61
CA PRO A 406 19.94 20.24 7.76
C PRO A 406 20.74 21.29 8.58
N PRO A 407 21.94 21.73 8.13
CA PRO A 407 22.69 22.79 8.80
C PRO A 407 21.91 24.12 8.79
N GLU A 408 22.28 25.05 9.68
CA GLU A 408 21.59 26.36 9.78
C GLU A 408 21.59 27.17 8.50
N SER A 409 22.61 27.02 7.71
CA SER A 409 22.79 27.68 6.43
C SER A 409 22.07 27.02 5.27
N PHE A 410 21.41 25.85 5.48
CA PHE A 410 20.75 25.14 4.41
C PHE A 410 19.47 25.88 3.98
N ASP A 411 19.28 26.00 2.66
CA ASP A 411 18.08 26.60 2.11
C ASP A 411 16.88 25.64 2.30
N ILE A 412 15.94 26.02 3.15
CA ILE A 412 14.77 25.21 3.49
C ILE A 412 13.82 24.94 2.30
N LYS A 413 14.02 25.64 1.17
CA LYS A 413 13.29 25.36 -0.07
C LYS A 413 13.84 24.18 -0.84
N LYS A 414 15.01 23.68 -0.46
CA LYS A 414 15.65 22.52 -1.03
C LYS A 414 15.36 21.29 -0.19
N ASP A 415 15.31 20.15 -0.84
CA ASP A 415 15.15 18.83 -0.22
C ASP A 415 16.53 18.37 0.32
N PHE A 416 16.66 18.35 1.66
CA PHE A 416 17.92 17.96 2.28
C PHE A 416 18.23 16.48 2.10
N GLN A 417 17.20 15.62 2.19
CA GLN A 417 17.37 14.18 1.97
C GLN A 417 17.80 13.89 0.52
N MET A 418 17.24 14.61 -0.46
CA MET A 418 17.65 14.52 -1.86
C MET A 418 19.13 14.93 -2.02
N THR A 419 19.53 16.05 -1.42
CA THR A 419 20.92 16.52 -1.45
C THR A 419 21.87 15.47 -0.87
N ARG A 420 21.50 14.81 0.25
CA ARG A 420 22.30 13.75 0.85
C ARG A 420 22.36 12.48 -0.03
N ALA A 421 21.26 12.14 -0.71
CA ALA A 421 21.25 11.05 -1.68
C ALA A 421 22.20 11.31 -2.87
N GLU A 422 22.25 12.54 -3.38
CA GLU A 422 23.22 12.94 -4.41
C GLU A 422 24.66 12.85 -3.91
N ASP A 423 24.92 13.28 -2.67
CA ASP A 423 26.24 13.18 -2.05
C ASP A 423 26.70 11.72 -1.93
N VAL A 424 25.80 10.80 -1.54
CA VAL A 424 26.08 9.36 -1.48
C VAL A 424 26.43 8.82 -2.87
N LEU A 425 25.65 9.18 -3.90
CA LEU A 425 25.92 8.77 -5.28
C LEU A 425 27.27 9.35 -5.81
N LYS A 426 27.60 10.59 -5.45
CA LYS A 426 28.81 11.29 -5.88
C LYS A 426 30.06 10.73 -5.26
N ASN A 427 30.03 10.43 -3.96
CA ASN A 427 31.19 10.01 -3.20
C ASN A 427 31.45 8.51 -3.28
N GLY A 428 30.58 7.77 -3.95
CA GLY A 428 30.64 6.33 -4.09
C GLY A 428 30.39 5.65 -2.76
N SER A 429 29.24 5.06 -2.59
CA SER A 429 29.00 4.22 -1.44
C SER A 429 29.92 3.02 -1.45
N VAL A 430 30.40 2.67 -0.28
CA VAL A 430 31.47 1.68 -0.04
C VAL A 430 31.09 0.25 -0.45
N ALA A 431 29.82 -0.01 -0.78
CA ALA A 431 29.32 -1.38 -0.86
C ALA A 431 28.81 -1.83 -2.25
N LEU A 432 28.67 -0.96 -3.23
CA LEU A 432 27.71 -1.19 -4.30
C LEU A 432 28.25 -1.62 -5.67
N THR A 433 29.47 -2.07 -5.85
CA THR A 433 29.92 -2.45 -7.20
C THR A 433 30.51 -3.83 -7.33
N PRO A 434 29.75 -4.82 -7.75
CA PRO A 434 30.21 -5.72 -8.80
C PRO A 434 30.02 -5.02 -10.16
N LYS A 435 30.98 -5.11 -11.05
CA LYS A 435 30.81 -4.73 -12.46
C LYS A 435 29.67 -5.57 -13.04
N LEU A 436 28.55 -4.92 -13.35
CA LEU A 436 27.37 -5.57 -13.88
C LEU A 436 27.41 -5.69 -15.40
N PRO A 437 26.74 -6.70 -15.96
CA PRO A 437 26.72 -6.93 -17.40
C PRO A 437 25.98 -5.81 -18.15
N LYS A 438 26.19 -5.75 -19.47
CA LYS A 438 25.59 -4.76 -20.39
C LYS A 438 24.06 -4.67 -20.25
N PRO A 439 23.45 -3.51 -20.58
CA PRO A 439 22.00 -3.31 -20.51
C PRO A 439 21.23 -4.47 -21.14
N THR A 440 20.23 -4.94 -20.43
CA THR A 440 19.42 -6.07 -20.87
C THR A 440 18.63 -5.77 -22.14
N ALA A 441 18.27 -6.82 -22.88
CA ALA A 441 17.39 -6.71 -24.05
C ALA A 441 16.08 -5.98 -23.69
N ARG A 442 15.56 -6.14 -22.47
CA ARG A 442 14.36 -5.48 -21.96
C ARG A 442 14.51 -3.95 -21.93
N LEU A 443 15.60 -3.42 -21.37
CA LEU A 443 15.84 -1.98 -21.33
C LEU A 443 15.99 -1.40 -22.74
N ALA A 444 16.69 -2.10 -23.62
CA ALA A 444 16.85 -1.67 -25.02
C ALA A 444 15.49 -1.60 -25.74
N GLU A 445 14.58 -2.54 -25.48
CA GLU A 445 13.24 -2.57 -26.04
C GLU A 445 12.37 -1.42 -25.48
N VAL A 446 12.42 -1.17 -24.16
CA VAL A 446 11.68 -0.08 -23.50
C VAL A 446 12.16 1.29 -24.00
N ILE A 447 13.47 1.49 -24.14
CA ILE A 447 14.04 2.72 -24.72
C ILE A 447 13.62 2.89 -26.18
N ALA A 448 13.59 1.81 -26.97
CA ALA A 448 13.15 1.87 -28.36
C ALA A 448 11.66 2.25 -28.46
N LYS A 449 10.80 1.67 -27.63
CA LYS A 449 9.36 2.02 -27.55
C LYS A 449 9.15 3.49 -27.15
N ALA A 450 9.92 3.99 -26.16
CA ALA A 450 9.83 5.37 -25.70
C ALA A 450 10.22 6.37 -26.82
N LYS A 451 11.28 6.09 -27.58
CA LYS A 451 11.71 6.93 -28.73
C LYS A 451 10.69 6.94 -29.86
N VAL A 452 10.03 5.81 -30.14
CA VAL A 452 8.98 5.73 -31.16
C VAL A 452 7.74 6.53 -30.73
N ALA A 453 7.36 6.46 -29.46
CA ALA A 453 6.24 7.23 -28.92
C ALA A 453 6.49 8.74 -28.92
N GLU A 454 7.73 9.17 -28.70
CA GLU A 454 8.12 10.59 -28.76
C GLU A 454 8.15 11.14 -30.19
N ALA A 455 8.62 10.32 -31.15
CA ALA A 455 8.63 10.67 -32.56
C ALA A 455 7.22 10.72 -33.20
N ALA A 456 6.22 10.06 -32.58
CA ALA A 456 4.84 10.03 -33.05
C ALA A 456 3.98 11.21 -32.54
N LYS A 457 4.51 12.11 -31.69
CA LYS A 457 3.78 13.31 -31.26
C LYS A 457 3.69 14.30 -32.39
N PRO A 458 2.50 14.79 -32.77
CA PRO A 458 2.39 15.82 -33.79
C PRO A 458 3.06 17.11 -33.31
N VAL A 459 3.93 17.67 -34.12
CA VAL A 459 4.51 19.00 -33.90
C VAL A 459 3.36 19.98 -33.92
N SER A 460 2.96 20.51 -32.76
CA SER A 460 2.01 21.62 -32.67
C SER A 460 2.63 22.84 -33.34
N LYS A 461 2.07 23.23 -34.48
CA LYS A 461 2.32 24.53 -35.09
C LYS A 461 1.54 25.61 -34.38
#